data_39d4f770f91480193d8c467029a84e3b
#
_entry.id   39d4f770f91480193d8c467029a84e3b
#
_cell.length_a   1.000
_cell.length_b   1.000
_cell.length_c   1.000
_cell.angle_alpha   90.00
_cell.angle_beta   90.00
_cell.angle_gamma   90.00
#
_symmetry.space_group_name_H-M   'P 1'
#
loop_
_entity.id
_entity.type
_entity.pdbx_description
1 polymer ?
#
loop_
_entity_poly.entity_id
_entity_poly.type
_entity_poly.pdbx_seq_one_letter_code
_entity_poly.pdbx_strand_id
1 'polypeptide(L)' 'MAINVETYNRKAVCCNLEEFDPLFASGDDFIEVCEWKNGEGYDFAINDRHISLTHGELEAINVLAEQLNNN' A
#
# COMPACT_ATOMS: atom_id res chain seq x y z
N MET A 1 -20.35 0.53 1.23
CA MET A 1 -20.31 1.24 -0.01
C MET A 1 -19.53 0.49 -1.05
N ALA A 2 -20.10 0.36 -2.20
CA ALA A 2 -19.43 -0.38 -3.23
C ALA A 2 -18.50 0.54 -3.99
N ILE A 3 -17.24 0.17 -4.02
CA ILE A 3 -16.30 0.92 -4.81
C ILE A 3 -16.28 0.29 -6.18
N ASN A 4 -16.58 1.10 -7.13
CA ASN A 4 -16.62 0.67 -8.50
C ASN A 4 -15.21 0.38 -8.97
N VAL A 5 -15.05 -0.69 -9.69
CA VAL A 5 -13.75 -1.04 -10.26
C VAL A 5 -13.17 0.12 -11.06
N GLU A 6 -14.01 0.90 -11.68
CA GLU A 6 -13.56 2.04 -12.47
C GLU A 6 -12.92 3.14 -11.66
N THR A 7 -13.06 3.11 -10.35
CA THR A 7 -12.37 4.08 -9.51
C THR A 7 -10.91 3.75 -9.33
N TYR A 8 -10.47 2.61 -9.81
CA TYR A 8 -9.10 2.17 -9.67
C TYR A 8 -8.33 2.40 -10.94
N ASN A 9 -7.14 1.93 -10.97
CA ASN A 9 -6.31 1.91 -12.12
C ASN A 9 -5.83 3.20 -12.60
N ARG A 10 -5.80 4.15 -11.74
CA ARG A 10 -5.28 5.39 -12.12
C ARG A 10 -3.78 5.32 -12.28
N LYS A 11 -3.13 4.63 -11.35
CA LYS A 11 -1.70 4.52 -11.38
C LYS A 11 -1.27 3.40 -10.48
N ALA A 12 -0.39 2.58 -10.96
CA ALA A 12 0.17 1.50 -10.16
C ALA A 12 1.64 1.78 -9.92
N VAL A 13 2.06 1.62 -8.69
CA VAL A 13 3.44 1.75 -8.29
C VAL A 13 3.83 0.45 -7.62
N CYS A 14 4.95 -0.11 -8.04
CA CYS A 14 5.40 -1.38 -7.48
C CYS A 14 6.76 -1.22 -6.84
N CYS A 15 6.94 -1.85 -5.69
CA CYS A 15 8.22 -1.89 -5.00
C CYS A 15 8.56 -3.34 -4.71
N ASN A 16 9.82 -3.68 -4.86
CA ASN A 16 10.29 -4.99 -4.47
C ASN A 16 10.41 -5.03 -2.96
N LEU A 17 9.67 -5.93 -2.32
CA LEU A 17 9.65 -5.99 -0.86
C LEU A 17 11.01 -6.40 -0.29
N GLU A 18 11.78 -7.15 -1.05
CA GLU A 18 13.10 -7.59 -0.61
C GLU A 18 14.02 -6.42 -0.29
N GLU A 19 13.80 -5.27 -0.92
CA GLU A 19 14.62 -4.09 -0.65
C GLU A 19 14.37 -3.52 0.73
N PHE A 20 13.21 -3.82 1.31
CA PHE A 20 12.84 -3.26 2.61
C PHE A 20 12.83 -4.30 3.70
N ASP A 21 12.64 -5.55 3.36
CA ASP A 21 12.52 -6.62 4.34
C ASP A 21 13.20 -7.88 3.81
N PRO A 22 14.53 -7.86 3.68
CA PRO A 22 15.23 -8.98 3.08
C PRO A 22 15.19 -10.26 3.90
N LEU A 23 14.86 -10.16 5.18
CA LEU A 23 14.84 -11.35 6.04
C LEU A 23 13.57 -12.17 5.86
N PHE A 24 12.49 -11.53 5.46
CA PHE A 24 11.19 -12.19 5.41
C PHE A 24 10.54 -12.14 4.04
N ALA A 25 11.25 -11.64 3.06
CA ALA A 25 10.73 -11.55 1.71
C ALA A 25 11.54 -12.41 0.77
N SER A 26 10.91 -12.95 -0.23
CA SER A 26 11.62 -13.63 -1.31
C SER A 26 11.74 -12.67 -2.48
N GLY A 27 12.51 -13.03 -3.48
CA GLY A 27 12.71 -12.18 -4.63
C GLY A 27 11.45 -11.91 -5.43
N ASP A 28 10.40 -12.71 -5.19
CA ASP A 28 9.13 -12.54 -5.90
C ASP A 28 8.14 -11.69 -5.13
N ASP A 29 8.47 -11.31 -3.91
CA ASP A 29 7.55 -10.52 -3.09
C ASP A 29 7.65 -9.06 -3.45
N PHE A 30 6.50 -8.43 -3.63
CA PHE A 30 6.50 -6.99 -3.90
C PHE A 30 5.20 -6.36 -3.44
N ILE A 31 5.23 -5.05 -3.38
CA ILE A 31 4.09 -4.25 -2.95
C ILE A 31 3.59 -3.46 -4.15
N GLU A 32 2.31 -3.57 -4.41
CA GLU A 32 1.67 -2.78 -5.45
C GLU A 32 0.76 -1.76 -4.80
N VAL A 33 0.76 -0.56 -5.34
CA VAL A 33 -0.13 0.50 -4.87
C VAL A 33 -0.89 1.04 -6.07
N CYS A 34 -2.18 1.12 -5.93
CA CYS A 34 -3.03 1.65 -6.98
C CYS A 34 -3.89 2.77 -6.41
N GLU A 35 -3.80 3.94 -6.98
CA GLU A 35 -4.57 5.09 -6.50
C GLU A 35 -6.00 5.02 -7.02
N TRP A 36 -6.95 5.31 -6.15
CA TRP A 36 -8.35 5.37 -6.56
C TRP A 36 -8.55 6.52 -7.54
N LYS A 37 -9.46 6.31 -8.46
CA LYS A 37 -9.71 7.29 -9.49
C LYS A 37 -10.21 8.61 -8.94
N ASN A 38 -10.95 8.57 -7.84
CA ASN A 38 -11.44 9.78 -7.21
C ASN A 38 -10.39 10.49 -6.36
N GLY A 39 -9.22 9.88 -6.21
CA GLY A 39 -8.12 10.51 -5.48
C GLY A 39 -8.25 10.49 -3.98
N GLU A 40 -9.16 9.69 -3.43
CA GLU A 40 -9.38 9.69 -2.00
C GLU A 40 -8.63 8.62 -1.24
N GLY A 41 -7.99 7.71 -1.95
CA GLY A 41 -7.29 6.65 -1.27
C GLY A 41 -6.54 5.74 -2.21
N TYR A 42 -6.05 4.64 -1.65
CA TYR A 42 -5.23 3.68 -2.37
C TYR A 42 -5.62 2.26 -2.05
N ASP A 43 -5.38 1.39 -3.00
CA ASP A 43 -5.41 -0.05 -2.75
C ASP A 43 -3.99 -0.55 -2.70
N PHE A 44 -3.68 -1.31 -1.68
CA PHE A 44 -2.36 -1.91 -1.52
C PHE A 44 -2.48 -3.42 -1.66
N ALA A 45 -1.57 -4.00 -2.37
CA ALA A 45 -1.46 -5.44 -2.47
C ALA A 45 -0.05 -5.84 -2.06
N ILE A 46 0.06 -6.66 -1.04
CA ILE A 46 1.34 -7.16 -0.57
C ILE A 46 1.24 -8.68 -0.61
N ASN A 47 1.82 -9.26 -1.64
CA ASN A 47 1.66 -10.69 -1.94
C ASN A 47 0.17 -10.98 -2.11
N ASP A 48 -0.40 -11.88 -1.33
CA ASP A 48 -1.83 -12.16 -1.41
C ASP A 48 -2.68 -11.37 -0.45
N ARG A 49 -2.13 -10.37 0.21
CA ARG A 49 -2.87 -9.54 1.14
C ARG A 49 -3.26 -8.25 0.48
N HIS A 50 -4.49 -7.86 0.67
CA HIS A 50 -5.01 -6.64 0.07
C HIS A 50 -5.63 -5.77 1.14
N ILE A 51 -5.38 -4.48 1.06
CA ILE A 51 -5.98 -3.54 1.98
C ILE A 51 -6.22 -2.23 1.24
N SER A 52 -7.33 -1.58 1.55
CA SER A 52 -7.66 -0.29 0.99
C SER A 52 -7.60 0.75 2.09
N LEU A 53 -6.94 1.85 1.82
CA LEU A 53 -6.74 2.90 2.81
C LEU A 53 -7.05 4.25 2.20
N THR A 54 -7.70 5.10 2.99
CA THR A 54 -7.85 6.50 2.59
C THR A 54 -6.55 7.23 2.85
N HIS A 55 -6.45 8.44 2.33
CA HIS A 55 -5.27 9.27 2.56
C HIS A 55 -5.01 9.49 4.04
N GLY A 56 -6.07 9.74 4.80
CA GLY A 56 -5.92 9.96 6.23
C GLY A 56 -5.44 8.74 6.97
N GLU A 57 -5.95 7.58 6.56
CA GLU A 57 -5.53 6.33 7.18
C GLU A 57 -4.06 6.04 6.88
N LEU A 58 -3.65 6.29 5.65
CA LEU A 58 -2.26 6.07 5.28
C LEU A 58 -1.34 7.01 6.03
N GLU A 59 -1.76 8.27 6.18
CA GLU A 59 -0.97 9.24 6.91
C GLU A 59 -0.82 8.84 8.37
N ALA A 60 -1.89 8.33 8.97
CA ALA A 60 -1.83 7.87 10.35
C ALA A 60 -0.86 6.70 10.50
N ILE A 61 -0.88 5.78 9.55
CA ILE A 61 0.06 4.66 9.57
C ILE A 61 1.49 5.15 9.43
N ASN A 62 1.71 6.14 8.60
CA ASN A 62 3.04 6.70 8.43
C ASN A 62 3.58 7.29 9.75
N VAL A 63 2.72 8.00 10.46
CA VAL A 63 3.10 8.57 11.76
C VAL A 63 3.40 7.46 12.76
N LEU A 64 2.55 6.44 12.79
CA LEU A 64 2.78 5.32 13.69
C LEU A 64 4.07 4.59 13.36
N ALA A 65 4.35 4.42 12.08
CA ALA A 65 5.58 3.75 11.67
C ALA A 65 6.81 4.53 12.14
N GLU A 66 6.76 5.85 12.04
CA GLU A 66 7.87 6.66 12.51
C GLU A 66 8.07 6.53 14.01
N GLN A 67 6.96 6.51 14.77
CA GLN A 67 7.06 6.36 16.21
C GLN A 67 7.63 5.01 16.60
N LEU A 68 7.24 3.97 15.90
CA LEU A 68 7.74 2.63 16.18
C LEU A 68 9.22 2.51 15.85
N ASN A 69 9.65 3.15 14.77
CA ASN A 69 11.03 3.07 14.35
C ASN A 69 11.97 3.92 15.18
N ASN A 70 11.44 4.88 15.90
CA ASN A 70 12.25 5.76 16.74
C ASN A 70 12.38 5.29 18.19
N ASN A 71 11.83 4.16 18.51
CA ASN A 71 11.93 3.59 19.86
C ASN A 71 13.14 2.72 20.01
#